data_c8fea36848c251420368da0187e18bd6
#
_entry.id   c8fea36848c251420368da0187e18bd6
#
_cell.length_a   1.000
_cell.length_b   1.000
_cell.length_c   1.000
_cell.angle_alpha   90.00
_cell.angle_beta   90.00
_cell.angle_gamma   90.00
#
_symmetry.space_group_name_H-M   'P 1'
#
loop_
_entity.id
_entity.type
_entity.pdbx_description
1 polymer ?
#
loop_
_entity_poly.entity_id
_entity_poly.type
_entity_poly.pdbx_seq_one_letter_code
_entity_poly.pdbx_strand_id
1 'polypeptide(L)'
;MLKQFQSGGTGQLQDRDEGPVMAFHEFYQDDFRPREHYLPMWEHIQIAGQQMLGTKARDAHLALHNEGVTFTVYSDADEGIERVWPFDILPRIIPAAEWNQIEAGIKQRIRALNLFLKDLYHGQRILKDGVVPPELIYRGKDFRREIMDIIPPHDIYTHISGVDLIRDEDGRYLVLEDNLRTPSGVSYMIENRIIERRILPEFFARYRVRRVEHYPDLLLQALRHLSPRGAESAVIVVLTPGIFNSAYFEHTFLAKEMGVELAEGRDLVCKNDKVYLKTTLGLRQVDVIYRRVDDDFLDPLVFRADSTLGVAGVINAWRAGNVALANAPGAGIADDKAVYAYVPDIIRYYLGEAPILASVPTYQMTDPQDRTYVLDNMQKMVIKAVAESGGYGMLMGPSSSATQRAEFARKIEENPRNYIAQPVVQISRHLCYLDGELESRHLDLRPFAIFGSEIEVVPGGLTRVAMTKGSLVVNSSQGGGSKDTWVLAD
;
A
#
# COMPACT_ATOMS: atom_id res chain seq x y z
N MET A 1 -22.11 -32.27 -29.61
CA MET A 1 -21.41 -31.01 -29.28
C MET A 1 -20.23 -31.19 -28.32
N LEU A 2 -20.12 -32.28 -27.60
CA LEU A 2 -18.99 -32.54 -26.67
C LEU A 2 -17.70 -33.10 -27.34
N LYS A 3 -17.73 -33.42 -28.61
CA LYS A 3 -16.55 -33.96 -29.34
C LYS A 3 -15.75 -32.92 -30.14
N GLN A 4 -16.19 -31.69 -30.24
CA GLN A 4 -15.44 -30.63 -30.94
C GLN A 4 -14.44 -29.88 -30.05
N PHE A 5 -14.55 -30.01 -28.73
CA PHE A 5 -13.59 -29.42 -27.79
C PHE A 5 -12.37 -30.31 -27.50
N GLN A 6 -12.36 -31.56 -27.93
CA GLN A 6 -11.23 -32.49 -27.77
C GLN A 6 -10.26 -32.53 -28.96
N SER A 7 -10.58 -31.89 -30.08
CA SER A 7 -9.73 -31.84 -31.27
C SER A 7 -9.36 -30.41 -31.73
N GLY A 8 -9.83 -29.40 -31.06
CA GLY A 8 -9.40 -28.03 -31.29
C GLY A 8 -8.43 -27.65 -30.20
N GLY A 9 -7.13 -27.77 -30.50
CA GLY A 9 -5.99 -27.39 -29.70
C GLY A 9 -6.28 -27.15 -28.21
N THR A 10 -5.77 -28.00 -27.35
CA THR A 10 -5.16 -27.53 -26.14
C THR A 10 -4.19 -26.46 -26.59
N GLY A 11 -4.68 -25.23 -26.78
CA GLY A 11 -3.87 -24.06 -26.73
C GLY A 11 -3.28 -24.13 -25.32
N GLN A 12 -2.17 -24.85 -25.23
CA GLN A 12 -1.30 -24.79 -24.11
C GLN A 12 -1.11 -23.29 -23.88
N LEU A 13 -1.64 -22.78 -22.77
CA LEU A 13 -1.15 -21.58 -22.16
C LEU A 13 0.33 -21.87 -21.82
N GLN A 14 1.13 -22.08 -22.84
CA GLN A 14 2.57 -22.10 -22.76
C GLN A 14 2.95 -20.67 -22.53
N ASP A 15 3.14 -20.37 -21.26
CA ASP A 15 3.93 -19.24 -20.82
C ASP A 15 5.30 -19.39 -21.50
N ARG A 16 5.47 -18.72 -22.63
CA ARG A 16 6.69 -18.78 -23.45
C ARG A 16 7.80 -17.90 -22.89
N ASP A 17 7.72 -17.49 -21.63
CA ASP A 17 8.81 -16.86 -20.91
C ASP A 17 9.61 -17.95 -20.18
N GLU A 18 10.44 -18.65 -20.93
CA GLU A 18 11.47 -19.56 -20.43
C GLU A 18 12.61 -18.76 -19.76
N GLY A 19 12.37 -18.30 -18.52
CA GLY A 19 13.45 -18.00 -17.60
C GLY A 19 13.78 -19.24 -16.76
N PRO A 20 15.02 -19.42 -16.28
CA PRO A 20 15.47 -20.63 -15.60
C PRO A 20 14.84 -20.93 -14.24
N VAL A 21 13.97 -20.08 -13.71
CA VAL A 21 13.17 -20.31 -12.50
C VAL A 21 11.73 -19.91 -12.79
N MET A 22 10.82 -20.90 -12.78
CA MET A 22 9.39 -20.61 -12.95
C MET A 22 8.87 -19.91 -11.67
N ALA A 23 8.34 -18.68 -11.81
CA ALA A 23 7.67 -17.99 -10.71
C ALA A 23 6.48 -18.81 -10.20
N PHE A 24 6.25 -18.78 -8.89
CA PHE A 24 5.09 -19.44 -8.27
C PHE A 24 3.80 -18.99 -8.94
N HIS A 25 2.96 -19.95 -9.33
CA HIS A 25 1.67 -19.65 -9.93
C HIS A 25 0.56 -19.82 -8.91
N GLU A 26 -0.17 -18.73 -8.60
CA GLU A 26 -1.18 -18.76 -7.54
C GLU A 26 -2.49 -19.43 -7.96
N PHE A 27 -2.80 -19.43 -9.25
CA PHE A 27 -3.99 -20.06 -9.80
C PHE A 27 -3.76 -21.55 -10.14
N TYR A 28 -2.60 -21.89 -10.70
CA TYR A 28 -2.29 -23.25 -11.14
C TYR A 28 -1.30 -23.95 -10.20
N GLN A 29 -1.36 -25.28 -10.21
CA GLN A 29 -0.30 -26.16 -9.71
C GLN A 29 0.77 -26.34 -10.78
N ASP A 30 1.86 -27.01 -10.46
CA ASP A 30 2.99 -27.23 -11.39
C ASP A 30 2.62 -27.98 -12.67
N ASP A 31 1.53 -28.75 -12.64
CA ASP A 31 0.99 -29.49 -13.78
C ASP A 31 -0.12 -28.74 -14.53
N PHE A 32 -0.22 -27.43 -14.33
CA PHE A 32 -1.23 -26.54 -14.92
C PHE A 32 -2.68 -26.89 -14.55
N ARG A 33 -2.92 -27.70 -13.52
CA ARG A 33 -4.26 -27.85 -12.95
C ARG A 33 -4.57 -26.71 -12.01
N PRO A 34 -5.78 -26.15 -12.01
CA PRO A 34 -6.19 -25.15 -11.03
C PRO A 34 -6.00 -25.70 -9.60
N ARG A 35 -5.54 -24.85 -8.69
CA ARG A 35 -5.52 -25.19 -7.27
C ARG A 35 -6.94 -25.41 -6.77
N GLU A 36 -7.10 -26.23 -5.73
CA GLU A 36 -8.40 -26.68 -5.23
C GLU A 36 -9.40 -25.52 -5.03
N HIS A 37 -8.95 -24.44 -4.41
CA HIS A 37 -9.79 -23.27 -4.15
C HIS A 37 -10.18 -22.48 -5.40
N TYR A 38 -9.60 -22.75 -6.58
CA TYR A 38 -10.00 -22.17 -7.86
C TYR A 38 -10.89 -23.08 -8.70
N LEU A 39 -11.04 -24.36 -8.34
CA LEU A 39 -11.81 -25.32 -9.15
C LEU A 39 -13.25 -24.87 -9.43
N PRO A 40 -14.05 -24.38 -8.44
CA PRO A 40 -15.43 -23.99 -8.71
C PRO A 40 -15.56 -22.81 -9.69
N MET A 41 -14.61 -21.88 -9.65
CA MET A 41 -14.56 -20.75 -10.60
C MET A 41 -14.12 -21.21 -11.98
N TRP A 42 -13.08 -22.05 -12.05
CA TRP A 42 -12.58 -22.57 -13.33
C TRP A 42 -13.61 -23.39 -14.08
N GLU A 43 -14.32 -24.27 -13.41
CA GLU A 43 -15.43 -25.04 -13.99
C GLU A 43 -16.50 -24.12 -14.57
N HIS A 44 -16.85 -23.07 -13.86
CA HIS A 44 -17.81 -22.09 -14.35
C HIS A 44 -17.32 -21.35 -15.60
N ILE A 45 -16.07 -20.92 -15.61
CA ILE A 45 -15.43 -20.28 -16.78
C ILE A 45 -15.46 -21.22 -18.00
N GLN A 46 -15.13 -22.49 -17.79
CA GLN A 46 -15.15 -23.47 -18.89
C GLN A 46 -16.55 -23.70 -19.47
N ILE A 47 -17.58 -23.70 -18.62
CA ILE A 47 -18.98 -23.88 -19.05
C ILE A 47 -19.48 -22.62 -19.78
N ALA A 48 -19.25 -21.45 -19.21
CA ALA A 48 -19.76 -20.18 -19.72
C ALA A 48 -19.00 -19.66 -20.95
N GLY A 49 -17.73 -20.06 -21.09
CA GLY A 49 -16.88 -19.73 -22.23
C GLY A 49 -16.29 -18.30 -22.18
N GLN A 50 -15.33 -18.06 -23.06
CA GLN A 50 -14.55 -16.79 -23.10
C GLN A 50 -15.42 -15.57 -23.47
N GLN A 51 -16.49 -15.77 -24.23
CA GLN A 51 -17.42 -14.70 -24.61
C GLN A 51 -18.11 -14.08 -23.39
N MET A 52 -18.42 -14.88 -22.37
CA MET A 52 -18.99 -14.39 -21.10
C MET A 52 -17.97 -13.47 -20.40
N LEU A 53 -16.71 -13.89 -20.27
CA LEU A 53 -15.66 -13.07 -19.66
C LEU A 53 -15.50 -11.72 -20.37
N GLY A 54 -15.51 -11.70 -21.71
CA GLY A 54 -15.46 -10.47 -22.48
C GLY A 54 -16.62 -9.52 -22.25
N THR A 55 -17.82 -10.06 -22.04
CA THR A 55 -18.99 -9.25 -21.69
C THR A 55 -18.85 -8.68 -20.27
N LYS A 56 -18.50 -9.52 -19.30
CA LYS A 56 -18.31 -9.10 -17.90
C LYS A 56 -17.18 -8.08 -17.73
N ALA A 57 -16.08 -8.20 -18.48
CA ALA A 57 -14.99 -7.22 -18.46
C ALA A 57 -15.45 -5.84 -19.00
N ARG A 58 -16.25 -5.81 -20.07
CA ARG A 58 -16.86 -4.57 -20.57
C ARG A 58 -17.83 -3.96 -19.56
N ASP A 59 -18.66 -4.78 -18.93
CA ASP A 59 -19.62 -4.33 -17.91
C ASP A 59 -18.87 -3.72 -16.69
N ALA A 60 -17.77 -4.34 -16.27
CA ALA A 60 -16.90 -3.82 -15.21
C ALA A 60 -16.29 -2.46 -15.58
N HIS A 61 -15.73 -2.35 -16.79
CA HIS A 61 -15.14 -1.10 -17.26
C HIS A 61 -16.19 0.03 -17.35
N LEU A 62 -17.38 -0.26 -17.84
CA LEU A 62 -18.47 0.71 -17.88
C LEU A 62 -18.94 1.13 -16.49
N ALA A 63 -19.00 0.19 -15.53
CA ALA A 63 -19.36 0.50 -14.15
C ALA A 63 -18.32 1.43 -13.50
N LEU A 64 -17.04 1.11 -13.60
CA LEU A 64 -15.93 1.95 -13.09
C LEU A 64 -15.96 3.36 -13.70
N HIS A 65 -16.18 3.44 -15.02
CA HIS A 65 -16.29 4.72 -15.72
C HIS A 65 -17.48 5.56 -15.21
N ASN A 66 -18.67 4.94 -15.10
CA ASN A 66 -19.90 5.64 -14.70
C ASN A 66 -19.87 6.06 -13.20
N GLU A 67 -19.18 5.33 -12.36
CA GLU A 67 -18.98 5.64 -10.94
C GLU A 67 -17.81 6.60 -10.69
N GLY A 68 -17.08 6.98 -11.75
CA GLY A 68 -15.95 7.92 -11.66
C GLY A 68 -14.76 7.35 -10.88
N VAL A 69 -14.58 6.02 -10.91
CA VAL A 69 -13.44 5.37 -10.25
C VAL A 69 -12.21 5.57 -11.12
N THR A 70 -11.47 6.62 -10.83
CA THR A 70 -10.34 7.09 -11.64
C THR A 70 -9.07 7.18 -10.81
N PHE A 71 -7.95 7.20 -11.52
CA PHE A 71 -6.63 7.45 -10.96
C PHE A 71 -5.83 8.35 -11.89
N THR A 72 -5.20 9.38 -11.34
CA THR A 72 -4.38 10.28 -12.13
C THR A 72 -2.94 9.76 -12.20
N VAL A 73 -2.47 9.49 -13.41
CA VAL A 73 -1.08 9.11 -13.68
C VAL A 73 -0.32 10.36 -14.14
N TYR A 74 0.78 10.67 -13.46
CA TYR A 74 1.68 11.73 -13.84
C TYR A 74 2.87 11.14 -14.62
N SER A 75 3.20 11.71 -15.78
CA SER A 75 4.42 11.39 -16.53
C SER A 75 5.38 12.58 -16.50
N ASP A 76 6.67 12.34 -16.72
CA ASP A 76 7.72 13.39 -16.71
C ASP A 76 7.49 14.51 -17.75
N ALA A 77 6.55 14.34 -18.66
CA ALA A 77 6.35 15.23 -19.80
C ALA A 77 5.03 16.03 -19.77
N ASP A 78 4.05 15.69 -18.91
CA ASP A 78 2.69 16.22 -19.06
C ASP A 78 1.91 16.40 -17.76
N GLU A 79 0.90 17.29 -17.86
CA GLU A 79 -0.24 17.40 -16.96
C GLU A 79 -0.83 16.00 -16.71
N GLY A 80 -1.13 15.66 -15.45
CA GLY A 80 -1.62 14.34 -15.06
C GLY A 80 -2.83 13.89 -15.91
N ILE A 81 -2.78 12.67 -16.43
CA ILE A 81 -3.87 12.08 -17.20
C ILE A 81 -4.75 11.26 -16.27
N GLU A 82 -6.00 11.67 -16.13
CA GLU A 82 -7.01 10.90 -15.42
C GLU A 82 -7.43 9.69 -16.27
N ARG A 83 -7.36 8.49 -15.68
CA ARG A 83 -7.74 7.24 -16.34
C ARG A 83 -8.73 6.48 -15.48
N VAL A 84 -9.66 5.78 -16.15
CA VAL A 84 -10.49 4.77 -15.46
C VAL A 84 -9.58 3.73 -14.86
N TRP A 85 -9.86 3.33 -13.62
CA TRP A 85 -9.08 2.35 -12.88
C TRP A 85 -9.01 1.01 -13.63
N PRO A 86 -7.81 0.51 -14.00
CA PRO A 86 -7.68 -0.76 -14.72
C PRO A 86 -8.01 -1.93 -13.78
N PHE A 87 -8.97 -2.75 -14.18
CA PHE A 87 -9.50 -3.84 -13.36
C PHE A 87 -9.59 -5.15 -14.15
N ASP A 88 -8.98 -6.19 -13.59
CA ASP A 88 -9.12 -7.57 -14.07
C ASP A 88 -10.20 -8.27 -13.25
N ILE A 89 -11.16 -8.86 -13.95
CA ILE A 89 -12.37 -9.48 -13.39
C ILE A 89 -12.16 -10.86 -12.73
N LEU A 90 -10.97 -11.44 -12.81
CA LEU A 90 -10.69 -12.72 -12.16
C LEU A 90 -10.10 -12.49 -10.76
N PRO A 91 -10.83 -12.82 -9.67
CA PRO A 91 -10.35 -12.52 -8.32
C PRO A 91 -9.12 -13.34 -7.94
N ARG A 92 -8.28 -12.76 -7.10
CA ARG A 92 -7.26 -13.50 -6.37
C ARG A 92 -7.86 -14.10 -5.11
N ILE A 93 -7.80 -15.41 -4.97
CA ILE A 93 -8.38 -16.14 -3.83
C ILE A 93 -7.26 -16.53 -2.86
N ILE A 94 -7.41 -16.13 -1.60
CA ILE A 94 -6.49 -16.46 -0.50
C ILE A 94 -7.25 -17.35 0.50
N PRO A 95 -6.80 -18.59 0.74
CA PRO A 95 -7.37 -19.46 1.76
C PRO A 95 -7.28 -18.86 3.18
N ALA A 96 -8.24 -19.19 4.04
CA ALA A 96 -8.31 -18.68 5.41
C ALA A 96 -7.00 -18.90 6.20
N ALA A 97 -6.39 -20.07 6.09
CA ALA A 97 -5.16 -20.40 6.80
C ALA A 97 -3.98 -19.51 6.38
N GLU A 98 -3.84 -19.22 5.07
CA GLU A 98 -2.80 -18.29 4.57
C GLU A 98 -3.07 -16.87 5.06
N TRP A 99 -4.33 -16.42 5.01
CA TRP A 99 -4.71 -15.09 5.48
C TRP A 99 -4.43 -14.90 6.97
N ASN A 100 -4.74 -15.89 7.80
CA ASN A 100 -4.51 -15.82 9.24
C ASN A 100 -3.03 -15.59 9.57
N GLN A 101 -2.12 -16.18 8.80
CA GLN A 101 -0.67 -15.93 8.94
C GLN A 101 -0.29 -14.50 8.50
N ILE A 102 -0.85 -14.02 7.38
CA ILE A 102 -0.64 -12.65 6.90
C ILE A 102 -1.12 -11.65 7.95
N GLU A 103 -2.34 -11.82 8.45
CA GLU A 103 -2.95 -10.94 9.46
C GLU A 103 -2.11 -10.89 10.73
N ALA A 104 -1.70 -12.04 11.27
CA ALA A 104 -0.87 -12.13 12.47
C ALA A 104 0.47 -11.40 12.28
N GLY A 105 1.13 -11.59 11.13
CA GLY A 105 2.40 -10.95 10.82
C GLY A 105 2.28 -9.44 10.63
N ILE A 106 1.21 -8.96 10.01
CA ILE A 106 0.94 -7.52 9.88
C ILE A 106 0.68 -6.90 11.25
N LYS A 107 -0.15 -7.52 12.10
CA LYS A 107 -0.42 -7.04 13.47
C LYS A 107 0.86 -6.94 14.30
N GLN A 108 1.72 -7.96 14.24
CA GLN A 108 3.03 -7.95 14.91
C GLN A 108 3.88 -6.77 14.41
N ARG A 109 3.99 -6.62 13.11
CA ARG A 109 4.84 -5.60 12.46
C ARG A 109 4.41 -4.18 12.80
N ILE A 110 3.11 -3.87 12.71
CA ILE A 110 2.56 -2.55 13.01
C ILE A 110 2.73 -2.21 14.50
N ARG A 111 2.56 -3.19 15.39
CA ARG A 111 2.81 -2.99 16.83
C ARG A 111 4.25 -2.61 17.09
N ALA A 112 5.20 -3.33 16.49
CA ALA A 112 6.63 -3.05 16.64
C ALA A 112 7.02 -1.69 16.07
N LEU A 113 6.52 -1.33 14.87
CA LEU A 113 6.78 -0.05 14.23
C LEU A 113 6.19 1.12 15.00
N ASN A 114 5.03 0.96 15.62
CA ASN A 114 4.47 1.99 16.48
C ASN A 114 5.30 2.20 17.76
N LEU A 115 5.78 1.12 18.40
CA LEU A 115 6.70 1.22 19.54
C LEU A 115 8.04 1.86 19.14
N PHE A 116 8.54 1.56 17.96
CA PHE A 116 9.73 2.18 17.40
C PHE A 116 9.53 3.70 17.23
N LEU A 117 8.43 4.15 16.63
CA LEU A 117 8.11 5.57 16.49
C LEU A 117 7.99 6.26 17.85
N LYS A 118 7.29 5.65 18.80
CA LYS A 118 7.21 6.17 20.16
C LYS A 118 8.60 6.34 20.79
N ASP A 119 9.47 5.34 20.67
CA ASP A 119 10.83 5.42 21.22
C ASP A 119 11.66 6.48 20.50
N LEU A 120 11.58 6.59 19.17
CA LEU A 120 12.32 7.58 18.39
C LEU A 120 12.05 9.02 18.81
N TYR A 121 10.77 9.35 19.07
CA TYR A 121 10.37 10.71 19.40
C TYR A 121 10.46 11.03 20.90
N HIS A 122 10.91 10.07 21.73
CA HIS A 122 11.09 10.25 23.19
C HIS A 122 12.43 9.71 23.70
N GLY A 123 12.46 8.43 24.05
CA GLY A 123 13.60 7.81 24.74
C GLY A 123 14.81 7.55 23.88
N GLN A 124 14.61 7.26 22.61
CA GLN A 124 15.64 6.87 21.61
C GLN A 124 16.53 5.70 22.09
N ARG A 125 15.93 4.75 22.80
CA ARG A 125 16.65 3.62 23.41
C ARG A 125 17.25 2.71 22.36
N ILE A 126 16.48 2.38 21.31
CA ILE A 126 16.95 1.52 20.22
C ILE A 126 18.20 2.08 19.52
N LEU A 127 18.32 3.41 19.43
CA LEU A 127 19.50 4.08 18.88
C LEU A 127 20.67 4.03 19.85
N LYS A 128 20.41 4.25 21.15
CA LYS A 128 21.45 4.19 22.22
C LYS A 128 22.01 2.78 22.38
N ASP A 129 21.16 1.77 22.21
CA ASP A 129 21.51 0.35 22.28
C ASP A 129 22.18 -0.16 20.98
N GLY A 130 22.28 0.70 19.94
CA GLY A 130 23.01 0.40 18.70
C GLY A 130 22.31 -0.59 17.78
N VAL A 131 20.99 -0.88 17.98
CA VAL A 131 20.22 -1.77 17.11
C VAL A 131 19.92 -1.11 15.76
N VAL A 132 19.60 0.18 15.77
CA VAL A 132 19.43 0.99 14.56
C VAL A 132 20.47 2.12 14.61
N PRO A 133 21.27 2.33 13.55
CA PRO A 133 22.25 3.40 13.51
C PRO A 133 21.62 4.79 13.65
N PRO A 134 22.07 5.64 14.61
CA PRO A 134 21.49 6.98 14.79
C PRO A 134 21.55 7.86 13.54
N GLU A 135 22.62 7.79 12.77
CA GLU A 135 22.81 8.56 11.55
C GLU A 135 21.79 8.19 10.46
N LEU A 136 21.30 6.95 10.46
CA LEU A 136 20.24 6.50 9.56
C LEU A 136 18.95 7.29 9.80
N ILE A 137 18.63 7.53 11.07
CA ILE A 137 17.43 8.25 11.48
C ILE A 137 17.62 9.77 11.31
N TYR A 138 18.68 10.34 11.90
CA TYR A 138 18.85 11.79 11.92
C TYR A 138 19.12 12.42 10.55
N ARG A 139 19.58 11.63 9.57
CA ARG A 139 19.71 12.03 8.17
C ARG A 139 18.48 11.64 7.32
N GLY A 140 17.54 10.92 7.89
CA GLY A 140 16.28 10.57 7.21
C GLY A 140 15.44 11.82 6.96
N LYS A 141 14.96 11.99 5.72
CA LYS A 141 14.14 13.15 5.30
C LYS A 141 12.87 13.27 6.14
N ASP A 142 12.31 12.12 6.53
CA ASP A 142 11.01 12.04 7.22
C ASP A 142 11.12 11.99 8.75
N PHE A 143 12.34 12.12 9.31
CA PHE A 143 12.50 12.34 10.75
C PHE A 143 12.23 13.80 11.10
N ARG A 144 11.18 14.05 11.88
CA ARG A 144 10.70 15.40 12.22
C ARG A 144 11.11 15.80 13.62
N ARG A 145 12.18 16.59 13.75
CA ARG A 145 12.66 17.09 15.06
C ARG A 145 11.62 17.96 15.75
N GLU A 146 10.79 18.65 15.00
CA GLU A 146 9.78 19.59 15.45
C GLU A 146 8.69 18.92 16.29
N ILE A 147 8.53 17.60 16.17
CA ILE A 147 7.54 16.84 16.91
C ILE A 147 8.10 16.04 18.09
N MET A 148 9.40 16.21 18.40
CA MET A 148 9.97 15.58 19.59
C MET A 148 9.13 15.90 20.82
N ASP A 149 8.95 14.91 21.69
CA ASP A 149 8.20 14.96 22.93
C ASP A 149 6.69 15.27 22.80
N ILE A 150 6.12 15.24 21.58
CA ILE A 150 4.67 15.28 21.42
C ILE A 150 4.14 13.84 21.56
N ILE A 151 3.18 13.67 22.47
CA ILE A 151 2.53 12.38 22.72
C ILE A 151 1.19 12.36 21.97
N PRO A 152 1.05 11.55 20.91
CA PRO A 152 -0.22 11.36 20.25
C PRO A 152 -1.21 10.62 21.17
N PRO A 153 -2.53 10.77 20.96
CA PRO A 153 -3.53 10.03 21.72
C PRO A 153 -3.22 8.52 21.73
N HIS A 154 -3.31 7.91 22.91
CA HIS A 154 -3.06 6.48 23.14
C HIS A 154 -1.66 5.99 22.75
N ASP A 155 -0.69 6.88 22.56
CA ASP A 155 0.67 6.58 22.08
C ASP A 155 0.69 5.96 20.65
N ILE A 156 -0.34 6.21 19.83
CA ILE A 156 -0.44 5.65 18.49
C ILE A 156 0.00 6.68 17.45
N TYR A 157 1.07 6.37 16.73
CA TYR A 157 1.62 7.21 15.65
C TYR A 157 1.05 6.82 14.28
N THR A 158 0.80 5.52 14.06
CA THR A 158 0.28 4.99 12.80
C THR A 158 -1.06 4.33 13.01
N HIS A 159 -2.12 5.00 12.58
CA HIS A 159 -3.50 4.52 12.69
C HIS A 159 -3.93 3.76 11.45
N ILE A 160 -3.39 4.14 10.28
CA ILE A 160 -3.67 3.49 9.00
C ILE A 160 -2.34 3.04 8.39
N SER A 161 -2.28 1.77 8.01
CA SER A 161 -1.09 1.17 7.41
C SER A 161 -1.46 0.36 6.18
N GLY A 162 -0.61 0.43 5.16
CA GLY A 162 -0.64 -0.44 3.99
C GLY A 162 0.69 -1.16 3.87
N VAL A 163 0.71 -2.47 4.03
CA VAL A 163 1.93 -3.28 3.97
C VAL A 163 1.98 -4.00 2.63
N ASP A 164 2.98 -3.69 1.80
CA ASP A 164 3.10 -4.34 0.50
C ASP A 164 3.75 -5.71 0.64
N LEU A 165 3.03 -6.72 0.18
CA LEU A 165 3.43 -8.11 0.20
C LEU A 165 3.66 -8.63 -1.22
N ILE A 166 4.70 -9.39 -1.40
CA ILE A 166 4.93 -10.22 -2.58
C ILE A 166 4.93 -11.69 -2.18
N ARG A 167 4.72 -12.57 -3.15
CA ARG A 167 4.87 -14.01 -2.97
C ARG A 167 6.05 -14.48 -3.81
N ASP A 168 7.02 -15.14 -3.18
CA ASP A 168 8.24 -15.60 -3.83
C ASP A 168 8.04 -16.89 -4.66
N GLU A 169 9.10 -17.40 -5.26
CA GLU A 169 9.11 -18.62 -6.06
C GLU A 169 8.74 -19.88 -5.27
N ASP A 170 8.93 -19.89 -3.96
CA ASP A 170 8.53 -20.98 -3.07
C ASP A 170 7.07 -20.83 -2.57
N GLY A 171 6.39 -19.77 -2.97
CA GLY A 171 5.02 -19.45 -2.55
C GLY A 171 4.90 -18.82 -1.17
N ARG A 172 6.01 -18.33 -0.56
CA ARG A 172 6.00 -17.65 0.73
C ARG A 172 5.68 -16.17 0.56
N TYR A 173 4.89 -15.63 1.48
CA TYR A 173 4.66 -14.17 1.54
C TYR A 173 5.85 -13.47 2.19
N LEU A 174 6.35 -12.44 1.51
CA LEU A 174 7.41 -11.56 1.97
C LEU A 174 6.90 -10.13 2.01
N VAL A 175 7.26 -9.38 3.04
CA VAL A 175 7.03 -7.93 3.06
C VAL A 175 7.99 -7.27 2.10
N LEU A 176 7.51 -6.39 1.24
CA LEU A 176 8.30 -5.61 0.28
C LEU A 176 8.58 -4.19 0.79
N GLU A 177 7.57 -3.55 1.36
CA GLU A 177 7.68 -2.22 1.98
C GLU A 177 6.52 -1.97 2.96
N ASP A 178 6.72 -1.02 3.88
CA ASP A 178 5.70 -0.50 4.78
C ASP A 178 5.26 0.88 4.31
N ASN A 179 3.96 1.14 4.29
CA ASN A 179 3.39 2.45 4.00
C ASN A 179 2.60 2.92 5.23
N LEU A 180 3.19 3.85 6.00
CA LEU A 180 2.69 4.27 7.31
C LEU A 180 2.39 5.77 7.39
N ARG A 181 2.72 6.53 6.36
CA ARG A 181 2.51 7.98 6.29
C ARG A 181 1.10 8.32 5.82
N THR A 182 0.80 8.05 4.55
CA THR A 182 -0.50 8.28 3.91
C THR A 182 -0.84 7.15 2.92
N PRO A 183 -0.99 5.89 3.40
CA PRO A 183 -1.26 4.78 2.49
C PRO A 183 -2.55 5.02 1.70
N SER A 184 -2.52 4.63 0.41
CA SER A 184 -3.65 4.74 -0.52
C SER A 184 -3.96 3.42 -1.17
N GLY A 185 -5.19 3.29 -1.68
CA GLY A 185 -5.63 2.12 -2.45
C GLY A 185 -6.82 1.37 -1.86
N VAL A 186 -7.25 1.71 -0.65
CA VAL A 186 -8.36 1.02 0.02
C VAL A 186 -9.70 1.26 -0.65
N SER A 187 -9.94 2.46 -1.21
CA SER A 187 -11.14 2.75 -1.97
C SER A 187 -11.24 1.83 -3.19
N TYR A 188 -10.16 1.62 -3.90
CA TYR A 188 -10.11 0.73 -5.06
C TYR A 188 -10.31 -0.75 -4.67
N MET A 189 -9.81 -1.18 -3.51
CA MET A 189 -10.10 -2.52 -2.96
C MET A 189 -11.61 -2.70 -2.75
N ILE A 190 -12.28 -1.70 -2.17
CA ILE A 190 -13.71 -1.76 -1.89
C ILE A 190 -14.51 -1.70 -3.19
N GLU A 191 -14.17 -0.79 -4.10
CA GLU A 191 -14.84 -0.65 -5.40
C GLU A 191 -14.67 -1.90 -6.27
N ASN A 192 -13.48 -2.49 -6.30
CA ASN A 192 -13.25 -3.77 -6.98
C ASN A 192 -14.23 -4.83 -6.47
N ARG A 193 -14.42 -4.97 -5.14
CA ARG A 193 -15.36 -5.89 -4.52
C ARG A 193 -16.81 -5.60 -4.89
N ILE A 194 -17.21 -4.33 -4.87
CA ILE A 194 -18.58 -3.91 -5.20
C ILE A 194 -18.90 -4.23 -6.66
N ILE A 195 -17.98 -3.87 -7.56
CA ILE A 195 -18.13 -4.11 -9.00
C ILE A 195 -18.15 -5.61 -9.30
N GLU A 196 -17.19 -6.35 -8.75
CA GLU A 196 -17.11 -7.78 -9.01
C GLU A 196 -18.35 -8.54 -8.52
N ARG A 197 -18.87 -8.19 -7.35
CA ARG A 197 -20.14 -8.75 -6.84
C ARG A 197 -21.31 -8.45 -7.76
N ARG A 198 -21.32 -7.31 -8.43
CA ARG A 198 -22.37 -6.90 -9.38
C ARG A 198 -22.26 -7.67 -10.69
N ILE A 199 -21.06 -7.84 -11.22
CA ILE A 199 -20.85 -8.44 -12.54
C ILE A 199 -20.74 -9.96 -12.52
N LEU A 200 -20.26 -10.54 -11.42
CA LEU A 200 -20.02 -11.98 -11.23
C LEU A 200 -20.70 -12.56 -9.98
N PRO A 201 -22.00 -12.29 -9.75
CA PRO A 201 -22.72 -12.78 -8.57
C PRO A 201 -22.70 -14.31 -8.48
N GLU A 202 -22.63 -15.00 -9.62
CA GLU A 202 -22.54 -16.45 -9.73
C GLU A 202 -21.27 -17.03 -9.11
N PHE A 203 -20.16 -16.27 -9.07
CA PHE A 203 -18.95 -16.68 -8.37
C PHE A 203 -19.11 -16.55 -6.86
N PHE A 204 -19.65 -15.41 -6.40
CA PHE A 204 -19.91 -15.21 -4.96
C PHE A 204 -20.86 -16.28 -4.37
N ALA A 205 -21.79 -16.81 -5.15
CA ALA A 205 -22.67 -17.89 -4.70
C ALA A 205 -21.94 -19.21 -4.41
N ARG A 206 -20.72 -19.38 -4.92
CA ARG A 206 -19.89 -20.58 -4.78
C ARG A 206 -18.82 -20.49 -3.68
N TYR A 207 -18.59 -19.28 -3.15
CA TYR A 207 -17.52 -19.01 -2.18
C TYR A 207 -18.04 -18.28 -0.95
N ARG A 208 -17.49 -18.61 0.20
CA ARG A 208 -17.72 -17.88 1.44
C ARG A 208 -16.62 -16.83 1.59
N VAL A 209 -16.78 -15.68 0.92
CA VAL A 209 -15.80 -14.59 0.91
C VAL A 209 -16.00 -13.70 2.12
N ARG A 210 -14.92 -13.42 2.88
CA ARG A 210 -14.95 -12.43 3.98
C ARG A 210 -15.21 -11.03 3.42
N ARG A 211 -15.90 -10.20 4.21
CA ARG A 211 -16.33 -8.85 3.81
C ARG A 211 -15.18 -7.84 3.97
N VAL A 212 -15.11 -6.87 3.08
CA VAL A 212 -14.16 -5.74 3.14
C VAL A 212 -14.87 -4.38 3.23
N GLU A 213 -16.15 -4.33 2.93
CA GLU A 213 -16.95 -3.10 2.81
C GLU A 213 -17.16 -2.38 4.14
N HIS A 214 -16.83 -3.03 5.27
CA HIS A 214 -16.89 -2.44 6.61
C HIS A 214 -15.64 -1.60 6.97
N TYR A 215 -14.65 -1.48 6.08
CA TYR A 215 -13.45 -0.70 6.32
C TYR A 215 -13.73 0.76 6.73
N PRO A 216 -14.65 1.51 6.07
CA PRO A 216 -14.95 2.88 6.47
C PRO A 216 -15.51 2.98 7.90
N ASP A 217 -16.30 2.00 8.33
CA ASP A 217 -16.82 1.92 9.70
C ASP A 217 -15.71 1.71 10.73
N LEU A 218 -14.77 0.79 10.45
CA LEU A 218 -13.59 0.55 11.29
C LEU A 218 -12.71 1.79 11.38
N LEU A 219 -12.47 2.46 10.25
CA LEU A 219 -11.69 3.68 10.20
C LEU A 219 -12.38 4.79 11.01
N LEU A 220 -13.68 4.99 10.85
CA LEU A 220 -14.44 5.96 11.61
C LEU A 220 -14.39 5.69 13.12
N GLN A 221 -14.50 4.42 13.53
CA GLN A 221 -14.39 4.04 14.95
C GLN A 221 -12.98 4.33 15.50
N ALA A 222 -11.93 3.97 14.75
CA ALA A 222 -10.56 4.26 15.14
C ALA A 222 -10.32 5.77 15.27
N LEU A 223 -10.80 6.58 14.31
CA LEU A 223 -10.67 8.04 14.37
C LEU A 223 -11.46 8.63 15.55
N ARG A 224 -12.66 8.14 15.83
CA ARG A 224 -13.45 8.57 17.02
C ARG A 224 -12.71 8.28 18.32
N HIS A 225 -12.01 7.15 18.39
CA HIS A 225 -11.23 6.77 19.57
C HIS A 225 -10.13 7.79 19.90
N LEU A 226 -9.63 8.53 18.90
CA LEU A 226 -8.58 9.54 19.08
C LEU A 226 -9.09 10.88 19.57
N SER A 227 -10.40 11.10 19.62
CA SER A 227 -10.98 12.41 19.94
C SER A 227 -10.62 12.88 21.34
N PRO A 228 -10.00 14.07 21.52
CA PRO A 228 -9.71 14.63 22.82
C PRO A 228 -10.98 14.95 23.65
N ARG A 229 -12.12 15.13 22.98
CA ARG A 229 -13.41 15.46 23.62
C ARG A 229 -14.32 14.24 23.80
N GLY A 230 -13.82 13.05 23.49
CA GLY A 230 -14.57 11.79 23.56
C GLY A 230 -15.19 11.38 22.21
N ALA A 231 -15.39 10.09 22.04
CA ALA A 231 -15.78 9.47 20.78
C ALA A 231 -17.18 9.89 20.27
N GLU A 232 -18.14 10.11 21.19
CA GLU A 232 -19.53 10.42 20.83
C GLU A 232 -19.70 11.81 20.21
N SER A 233 -18.89 12.78 20.65
CA SER A 233 -18.94 14.16 20.17
C SER A 233 -17.88 14.49 19.13
N ALA A 234 -17.13 13.51 18.67
CA ALA A 234 -15.98 13.70 17.78
C ALA A 234 -16.38 14.35 16.45
N VAL A 235 -15.78 15.50 16.16
CA VAL A 235 -15.83 16.16 14.86
C VAL A 235 -14.57 15.77 14.09
N ILE A 236 -14.76 14.98 13.05
CA ILE A 236 -13.68 14.42 12.22
C ILE A 236 -13.72 15.07 10.85
N VAL A 237 -12.57 15.40 10.30
CA VAL A 237 -12.43 15.85 8.92
C VAL A 237 -11.36 15.03 8.18
N VAL A 238 -11.56 14.82 6.88
CA VAL A 238 -10.52 14.33 5.96
C VAL A 238 -9.87 15.56 5.35
N LEU A 239 -8.59 15.80 5.68
CA LEU A 239 -7.82 16.90 5.13
C LEU A 239 -7.16 16.47 3.81
N THR A 240 -7.64 17.03 2.70
CA THR A 240 -7.13 16.75 1.35
C THR A 240 -6.29 17.90 0.80
N PRO A 241 -5.25 17.63 0.00
CA PRO A 241 -4.55 18.69 -0.75
C PRO A 241 -5.34 19.16 -1.98
N GLY A 242 -6.51 18.58 -2.27
CA GLY A 242 -7.40 18.98 -3.35
C GLY A 242 -7.31 18.08 -4.60
N ILE A 243 -7.99 18.52 -5.64
CA ILE A 243 -8.29 17.75 -6.86
C ILE A 243 -7.06 17.35 -7.68
N PHE A 244 -5.93 18.00 -7.49
CA PHE A 244 -4.69 17.67 -8.20
C PHE A 244 -3.92 16.51 -7.59
N ASN A 245 -4.40 15.94 -6.47
CA ASN A 245 -3.80 14.76 -5.87
C ASN A 245 -4.27 13.49 -6.59
N SER A 246 -3.33 12.61 -6.95
CA SER A 246 -3.64 11.35 -7.66
C SER A 246 -4.63 10.45 -6.92
N ALA A 247 -4.69 10.54 -5.59
CA ALA A 247 -5.60 9.78 -4.73
C ALA A 247 -6.86 10.58 -4.33
N TYR A 248 -7.20 11.68 -5.02
CA TYR A 248 -8.34 12.51 -4.66
C TYR A 248 -9.66 11.74 -4.65
N PHE A 249 -9.85 10.80 -5.59
CA PHE A 249 -10.97 9.88 -5.57
C PHE A 249 -11.09 9.18 -4.20
N GLU A 250 -10.01 8.62 -3.67
CA GLU A 250 -10.01 7.95 -2.36
C GLU A 250 -10.36 8.89 -1.22
N HIS A 251 -9.91 10.15 -1.26
CA HIS A 251 -10.23 11.12 -0.21
C HIS A 251 -11.73 11.42 -0.15
N THR A 252 -12.35 11.62 -1.33
CA THR A 252 -13.80 11.86 -1.44
C THR A 252 -14.60 10.63 -1.07
N PHE A 253 -14.17 9.46 -1.53
CA PHE A 253 -14.80 8.18 -1.22
C PHE A 253 -14.85 7.93 0.29
N LEU A 254 -13.69 8.02 0.96
CA LEU A 254 -13.61 7.76 2.40
C LEU A 254 -14.39 8.79 3.22
N ALA A 255 -14.32 10.06 2.87
CA ALA A 255 -15.11 11.09 3.56
C ALA A 255 -16.61 10.81 3.46
N LYS A 256 -17.09 10.46 2.26
CA LYS A 256 -18.48 10.10 1.99
C LYS A 256 -18.92 8.85 2.76
N GLU A 257 -18.15 7.76 2.66
CA GLU A 257 -18.51 6.49 3.28
C GLU A 257 -18.47 6.56 4.83
N MET A 258 -17.56 7.34 5.40
CA MET A 258 -17.53 7.62 6.85
C MET A 258 -18.60 8.65 7.30
N GLY A 259 -19.20 9.39 6.37
CA GLY A 259 -20.12 10.49 6.71
C GLY A 259 -19.45 11.65 7.42
N VAL A 260 -18.19 11.96 7.05
CA VAL A 260 -17.41 13.08 7.62
C VAL A 260 -17.10 14.14 6.57
N GLU A 261 -16.72 15.34 7.02
CA GLU A 261 -16.41 16.44 6.11
C GLU A 261 -15.07 16.20 5.37
N LEU A 262 -15.08 16.49 4.07
CA LEU A 262 -13.86 16.64 3.27
C LEU A 262 -13.46 18.13 3.32
N ALA A 263 -12.23 18.41 3.74
CA ALA A 263 -11.74 19.79 3.90
C ALA A 263 -10.38 19.97 3.23
N GLU A 264 -10.17 21.11 2.61
CA GLU A 264 -8.85 21.61 2.23
C GLU A 264 -8.28 22.51 3.34
N GLY A 265 -6.98 22.80 3.34
CA GLY A 265 -6.34 23.65 4.33
C GLY A 265 -7.03 25.01 4.52
N ARG A 266 -7.53 25.59 3.42
CA ARG A 266 -8.28 26.87 3.43
C ARG A 266 -9.61 26.82 4.18
N ASP A 267 -10.20 25.64 4.36
CA ASP A 267 -11.48 25.45 5.07
C ASP A 267 -11.29 25.36 6.58
N LEU A 268 -10.05 25.19 7.03
CA LEU A 268 -9.68 25.08 8.43
C LEU A 268 -9.00 26.37 8.92
N VAL A 269 -9.05 26.59 10.22
CA VAL A 269 -8.35 27.70 10.89
C VAL A 269 -7.98 27.30 12.31
N CYS A 270 -6.76 27.62 12.73
CA CYS A 270 -6.33 27.50 14.12
C CYS A 270 -6.60 28.79 14.87
N LYS A 271 -7.19 28.69 16.09
CA LYS A 271 -7.43 29.79 16.97
C LYS A 271 -7.34 29.31 18.42
N ASN A 272 -6.50 29.96 19.24
CA ASN A 272 -6.28 29.58 20.64
C ASN A 272 -5.93 28.09 20.80
N ASP A 273 -4.97 27.62 20.01
CA ASP A 273 -4.48 26.22 19.95
C ASP A 273 -5.59 25.18 19.73
N LYS A 274 -6.63 25.53 18.98
CA LYS A 274 -7.70 24.65 18.53
C LYS A 274 -7.93 24.82 17.05
N VAL A 275 -8.30 23.73 16.39
CA VAL A 275 -8.65 23.73 14.97
C VAL A 275 -10.16 23.87 14.81
N TYR A 276 -10.56 24.69 13.87
CA TYR A 276 -11.96 24.90 13.53
C TYR A 276 -12.19 24.75 12.04
N LEU A 277 -13.28 24.06 11.69
CA LEU A 277 -13.84 24.03 10.34
C LEU A 277 -14.74 25.26 10.15
N LYS A 278 -14.53 25.97 9.04
CA LYS A 278 -15.38 27.08 8.61
C LYS A 278 -16.66 26.52 7.99
N THR A 279 -17.80 26.83 8.57
CA THR A 279 -19.11 26.42 8.08
C THR A 279 -20.01 27.63 7.86
N THR A 280 -21.13 27.45 7.16
CA THR A 280 -22.14 28.50 6.97
C THR A 280 -22.79 28.97 8.29
N LEU A 281 -22.70 28.15 9.34
CA LEU A 281 -23.22 28.46 10.69
C LEU A 281 -22.13 29.01 11.62
N GLY A 282 -20.91 29.23 11.13
CA GLY A 282 -19.77 29.70 11.93
C GLY A 282 -18.67 28.64 12.06
N LEU A 283 -17.83 28.81 13.08
CA LEU A 283 -16.69 27.92 13.33
C LEU A 283 -17.13 26.70 14.17
N ARG A 284 -16.82 25.50 13.65
CA ARG A 284 -17.06 24.23 14.34
C ARG A 284 -15.71 23.64 14.76
N GLN A 285 -15.47 23.40 16.05
CA GLN A 285 -14.21 22.82 16.51
C GLN A 285 -14.03 21.40 15.95
N VAL A 286 -12.83 21.12 15.41
CA VAL A 286 -12.41 19.81 14.89
C VAL A 286 -11.61 19.10 15.98
N ASP A 287 -11.90 17.81 16.17
CA ASP A 287 -11.23 16.95 17.14
C ASP A 287 -10.19 16.04 16.51
N VAL A 288 -10.46 15.54 15.29
CA VAL A 288 -9.58 14.62 14.61
C VAL A 288 -9.45 15.02 13.15
N ILE A 289 -8.24 15.06 12.66
CA ILE A 289 -7.91 15.27 11.26
C ILE A 289 -7.32 13.98 10.72
N TYR A 290 -8.07 13.29 9.83
CA TYR A 290 -7.52 12.26 8.96
C TYR A 290 -6.82 12.97 7.80
N ARG A 291 -5.50 13.09 7.89
CA ARG A 291 -4.73 13.86 6.92
C ARG A 291 -4.33 13.04 5.70
N ARG A 292 -4.51 13.63 4.53
CA ARG A 292 -4.00 13.15 3.25
C ARG A 292 -2.96 14.13 2.66
N VAL A 293 -2.49 15.05 3.50
CA VAL A 293 -1.43 16.02 3.22
C VAL A 293 -0.15 15.52 3.87
N ASP A 294 0.95 15.53 3.13
CA ASP A 294 2.28 15.16 3.62
C ASP A 294 2.79 16.13 4.70
N ASP A 295 3.69 15.65 5.55
CA ASP A 295 4.25 16.41 6.68
C ASP A 295 4.80 17.76 6.25
N ASP A 296 5.57 17.82 5.16
CA ASP A 296 6.17 19.05 4.63
C ASP A 296 5.14 20.16 4.39
N PHE A 297 3.93 19.78 3.99
CA PHE A 297 2.87 20.72 3.63
C PHE A 297 1.84 20.95 4.74
N LEU A 298 1.94 20.23 5.88
CA LEU A 298 0.87 20.18 6.88
C LEU A 298 0.72 21.48 7.70
N ASP A 299 1.84 22.08 8.09
CA ASP A 299 1.84 23.33 8.87
C ASP A 299 2.92 24.28 8.35
N PRO A 300 2.55 25.39 7.68
CA PRO A 300 3.53 26.33 7.14
C PRO A 300 4.33 27.09 8.22
N LEU A 301 3.89 27.08 9.49
CA LEU A 301 4.63 27.70 10.59
C LEU A 301 5.74 26.79 11.14
N VAL A 302 5.71 25.50 10.83
CA VAL A 302 6.62 24.49 11.40
C VAL A 302 7.48 23.84 10.34
N PHE A 303 6.89 23.53 9.18
CA PHE A 303 7.58 22.82 8.09
C PHE A 303 7.86 23.76 6.91
N ARG A 304 7.21 23.56 5.79
CA ARG A 304 7.45 24.30 4.57
C ARG A 304 6.64 25.61 4.56
N ALA A 305 7.31 26.75 4.71
CA ALA A 305 6.68 28.07 4.92
C ALA A 305 5.82 28.57 3.73
N ASP A 306 6.06 28.08 2.51
CA ASP A 306 5.28 28.42 1.32
C ASP A 306 4.09 27.49 1.07
N SER A 307 3.81 26.54 1.99
CA SER A 307 2.68 25.63 1.86
C SER A 307 1.34 26.35 1.99
N THR A 308 0.46 26.09 1.03
CA THR A 308 -0.95 26.52 1.03
C THR A 308 -1.92 25.33 1.23
N LEU A 309 -1.40 24.11 1.36
CA LEU A 309 -2.20 22.88 1.43
C LEU A 309 -2.58 22.50 2.85
N GLY A 310 -1.81 22.94 3.83
CA GLY A 310 -1.99 22.60 5.24
C GLY A 310 -2.71 23.68 6.04
N VAL A 311 -2.56 23.60 7.34
CA VAL A 311 -3.27 24.46 8.29
C VAL A 311 -2.27 25.12 9.25
N ALA A 312 -2.08 26.43 9.14
CA ALA A 312 -1.14 27.16 9.98
C ALA A 312 -1.50 27.02 11.47
N GLY A 313 -0.55 26.53 12.28
CA GLY A 313 -0.72 26.33 13.72
C GLY A 313 -1.33 24.98 14.14
N VAL A 314 -1.55 24.06 13.20
CA VAL A 314 -2.12 22.74 13.53
C VAL A 314 -1.19 21.92 14.44
N ILE A 315 0.12 22.05 14.29
CA ILE A 315 1.10 21.36 15.15
C ILE A 315 1.03 21.89 16.59
N ASN A 316 0.81 23.18 16.79
CA ASN A 316 0.60 23.73 18.13
C ASN A 316 -0.70 23.22 18.75
N ALA A 317 -1.79 23.16 17.98
CA ALA A 317 -3.05 22.60 18.44
C ALA A 317 -2.93 21.11 18.83
N TRP A 318 -2.17 20.33 18.05
CA TRP A 318 -1.88 18.93 18.34
C TRP A 318 -0.99 18.78 19.58
N ARG A 319 0.08 19.58 19.72
CA ARG A 319 0.94 19.63 20.91
C ARG A 319 0.17 19.98 22.19
N ALA A 320 -0.83 20.85 22.08
CA ALA A 320 -1.70 21.22 23.17
C ALA A 320 -2.76 20.15 23.51
N GLY A 321 -2.82 19.05 22.77
CA GLY A 321 -3.80 17.97 22.96
C GLY A 321 -5.24 18.35 22.57
N ASN A 322 -5.42 19.39 21.74
CA ASN A 322 -6.74 19.87 21.36
C ASN A 322 -7.27 19.31 20.03
N VAL A 323 -6.42 18.61 19.29
CA VAL A 323 -6.77 17.90 18.05
C VAL A 323 -5.88 16.67 17.93
N ALA A 324 -6.38 15.60 17.32
CA ALA A 324 -5.60 14.43 16.95
C ALA A 324 -5.29 14.45 15.44
N LEU A 325 -4.11 13.98 15.06
CA LEU A 325 -3.68 13.84 13.66
C LEU A 325 -3.45 12.35 13.34
N ALA A 326 -4.14 11.81 12.35
CA ALA A 326 -4.01 10.45 11.89
C ALA A 326 -3.54 10.42 10.42
N ASN A 327 -2.41 9.78 10.05
CA ASN A 327 -1.35 9.31 10.94
C ASN A 327 -0.57 10.51 11.52
N ALA A 328 0.10 10.29 12.64
CA ALA A 328 0.88 11.35 13.26
C ALA A 328 1.98 11.87 12.32
N PRO A 329 2.29 13.18 12.31
CA PRO A 329 3.48 13.71 11.67
C PRO A 329 4.74 12.98 12.15
N GLY A 330 5.68 12.76 11.25
CA GLY A 330 6.91 12.01 11.53
C GLY A 330 6.78 10.48 11.46
N ALA A 331 5.58 9.93 11.26
CA ALA A 331 5.41 8.49 11.01
C ALA A 331 6.15 8.02 9.74
N GLY A 332 6.40 8.94 8.81
CA GLY A 332 7.10 8.66 7.56
C GLY A 332 8.52 8.12 7.70
N ILE A 333 9.18 8.33 8.85
CA ILE A 333 10.50 7.71 9.09
C ILE A 333 10.42 6.18 9.11
N ALA A 334 9.27 5.61 9.47
CA ALA A 334 9.05 4.16 9.43
C ALA A 334 8.71 3.64 8.02
N ASP A 335 8.39 4.53 7.05
CA ASP A 335 8.29 4.20 5.62
C ASP A 335 9.65 4.19 4.91
N ASP A 336 10.70 4.72 5.57
CA ASP A 336 12.03 4.86 4.97
C ASP A 336 12.60 3.48 4.63
N LYS A 337 12.93 3.27 3.35
CA LYS A 337 13.42 1.97 2.85
C LYS A 337 14.72 1.52 3.51
N ALA A 338 15.52 2.44 4.06
CA ALA A 338 16.70 2.08 4.81
C ALA A 338 16.33 1.64 6.25
N VAL A 339 15.29 2.20 6.85
CA VAL A 339 14.74 1.75 8.13
C VAL A 339 14.07 0.39 7.98
N TYR A 340 13.40 0.14 6.85
CA TYR A 340 12.76 -1.13 6.55
C TYR A 340 13.70 -2.34 6.74
N ALA A 341 14.98 -2.23 6.40
CA ALA A 341 15.96 -3.31 6.57
C ALA A 341 16.12 -3.75 8.03
N TYR A 342 15.87 -2.85 8.99
CA TYR A 342 15.98 -3.11 10.42
C TYR A 342 14.64 -3.57 11.07
N VAL A 343 13.54 -3.65 10.32
CA VAL A 343 12.25 -4.02 10.93
C VAL A 343 12.26 -5.40 11.57
N PRO A 344 12.96 -6.43 11.05
CA PRO A 344 13.12 -7.69 11.77
C PRO A 344 13.77 -7.54 13.15
N ASP A 345 14.75 -6.64 13.28
CA ASP A 345 15.43 -6.37 14.56
C ASP A 345 14.59 -5.47 15.47
N ILE A 346 13.85 -4.53 14.90
CA ILE A 346 12.84 -3.71 15.62
C ILE A 346 11.78 -4.61 16.26
N ILE A 347 11.27 -5.64 15.54
CA ILE A 347 10.33 -6.62 16.08
C ILE A 347 10.96 -7.37 17.27
N ARG A 348 12.16 -7.90 17.09
CA ARG A 348 12.89 -8.62 18.17
C ARG A 348 13.13 -7.72 19.38
N TYR A 349 13.55 -6.48 19.14
CA TYR A 349 13.88 -5.53 20.20
C TYR A 349 12.68 -5.15 21.06
N TYR A 350 11.56 -4.77 20.47
CA TYR A 350 10.40 -4.31 21.22
C TYR A 350 9.46 -5.41 21.67
N LEU A 351 9.32 -6.48 20.92
CA LEU A 351 8.36 -7.55 21.21
C LEU A 351 9.02 -8.81 21.80
N GLY A 352 10.34 -8.99 21.64
CA GLY A 352 11.02 -10.22 22.01
C GLY A 352 10.63 -11.41 21.14
N GLU A 353 10.06 -11.17 19.97
CA GLU A 353 9.51 -12.18 19.08
C GLU A 353 10.31 -12.30 17.79
N ALA A 354 10.28 -13.48 17.15
CA ALA A 354 10.73 -13.62 15.77
C ALA A 354 9.69 -13.04 14.80
N PRO A 355 10.09 -12.43 13.69
CA PRO A 355 9.15 -11.98 12.66
C PRO A 355 8.31 -13.14 12.11
N ILE A 356 6.99 -12.97 12.08
CA ILE A 356 6.04 -13.95 11.50
C ILE A 356 6.11 -13.87 9.97
N LEU A 357 6.15 -12.65 9.41
CA LEU A 357 6.39 -12.42 7.99
C LEU A 357 7.84 -12.00 7.78
N ALA A 358 8.53 -12.70 6.90
CA ALA A 358 9.88 -12.32 6.49
C ALA A 358 9.84 -11.06 5.63
N SER A 359 10.89 -10.25 5.71
CA SER A 359 11.12 -9.12 4.80
C SER A 359 11.97 -9.55 3.60
N VAL A 360 11.80 -8.90 2.46
CA VAL A 360 12.75 -9.06 1.33
C VAL A 360 14.14 -8.62 1.81
N PRO A 361 15.19 -9.44 1.61
CA PRO A 361 16.55 -9.07 1.99
C PRO A 361 16.95 -7.73 1.40
N THR A 362 17.49 -6.84 2.23
CA THR A 362 17.78 -5.47 1.82
C THR A 362 19.20 -5.09 2.24
N TYR A 363 20.00 -4.72 1.25
CA TYR A 363 21.38 -4.27 1.40
C TYR A 363 21.43 -2.77 1.64
N GLN A 364 22.24 -2.35 2.60
CA GLN A 364 22.43 -0.95 2.97
C GLN A 364 23.65 -0.36 2.26
N MET A 365 23.47 0.66 1.43
CA MET A 365 24.60 1.27 0.73
C MET A 365 25.54 2.06 1.67
N THR A 366 25.09 2.34 2.89
CA THR A 366 25.95 2.91 3.95
C THR A 366 26.92 1.89 4.52
N ASP A 367 26.62 0.60 4.49
CA ASP A 367 27.51 -0.46 4.86
C ASP A 367 28.53 -0.73 3.72
N PRO A 368 29.85 -0.66 3.99
CA PRO A 368 30.86 -0.87 2.94
C PRO A 368 30.87 -2.28 2.34
N GLN A 369 30.49 -3.33 3.09
CA GLN A 369 30.47 -4.70 2.59
C GLN A 369 29.26 -4.91 1.66
N ASP A 370 28.09 -4.47 2.11
CA ASP A 370 26.87 -4.48 1.31
C ASP A 370 27.06 -3.70 0.01
N ARG A 371 27.62 -2.48 0.11
CA ARG A 371 27.86 -1.63 -1.05
C ARG A 371 28.79 -2.28 -2.07
N THR A 372 29.90 -2.86 -1.64
CA THR A 372 30.81 -3.57 -2.53
C THR A 372 30.10 -4.73 -3.22
N TYR A 373 29.39 -5.56 -2.45
CA TYR A 373 28.65 -6.69 -3.00
C TYR A 373 27.60 -6.26 -4.03
N VAL A 374 26.85 -5.20 -3.74
CA VAL A 374 25.81 -4.68 -4.63
C VAL A 374 26.40 -4.12 -5.92
N LEU A 375 27.48 -3.32 -5.83
CA LEU A 375 28.14 -2.75 -7.02
C LEU A 375 28.68 -3.83 -7.96
N ASP A 376 29.21 -4.93 -7.41
CA ASP A 376 29.69 -6.08 -8.19
C ASP A 376 28.55 -6.91 -8.80
N ASN A 377 27.32 -6.82 -8.25
CA ASN A 377 26.19 -7.66 -8.64
C ASN A 377 24.95 -6.86 -9.11
N MET A 378 25.11 -5.60 -9.51
CA MET A 378 24.00 -4.72 -9.87
C MET A 378 23.00 -5.32 -10.88
N GLN A 379 23.48 -6.17 -11.80
CA GLN A 379 22.64 -6.85 -12.80
C GLN A 379 21.62 -7.83 -12.21
N LYS A 380 21.77 -8.20 -10.93
CA LYS A 380 20.84 -9.11 -10.20
C LYS A 380 20.02 -8.40 -9.14
N MET A 381 20.14 -7.07 -9.05
CA MET A 381 19.56 -6.27 -7.99
C MET A 381 18.48 -5.33 -8.50
N VAL A 382 17.57 -4.98 -7.62
CA VAL A 382 16.69 -3.80 -7.73
C VAL A 382 17.27 -2.75 -6.80
N ILE A 383 17.75 -1.65 -7.36
CA ILE A 383 18.29 -0.53 -6.57
C ILE A 383 17.21 0.54 -6.48
N LYS A 384 16.94 1.00 -5.26
CA LYS A 384 15.84 1.94 -4.99
C LYS A 384 16.39 3.18 -4.27
N ALA A 385 15.93 4.35 -4.67
CA ALA A 385 16.14 5.56 -3.90
C ALA A 385 15.27 5.50 -2.62
N VAL A 386 15.86 5.82 -1.49
CA VAL A 386 15.21 5.70 -0.17
C VAL A 386 14.05 6.70 -0.02
N ALA A 387 14.24 7.93 -0.49
CA ALA A 387 13.28 9.01 -0.34
C ALA A 387 12.21 9.08 -1.44
N GLU A 388 12.28 8.19 -2.44
CA GLU A 388 11.34 8.17 -3.56
C GLU A 388 10.26 7.10 -3.35
N SER A 389 9.09 7.35 -3.97
CA SER A 389 7.95 6.43 -3.98
C SER A 389 7.44 6.22 -5.41
N GLY A 390 6.50 5.30 -5.62
CA GLY A 390 5.89 5.09 -6.94
C GLY A 390 6.82 4.47 -7.99
N GLY A 391 8.00 3.94 -7.62
CA GLY A 391 8.97 3.35 -8.54
C GLY A 391 9.88 4.37 -9.24
N TYR A 392 9.82 5.65 -8.89
CA TYR A 392 10.76 6.66 -9.35
C TYR A 392 12.14 6.46 -8.71
N GLY A 393 13.21 6.82 -9.44
CA GLY A 393 14.58 6.66 -8.93
C GLY A 393 15.02 5.21 -8.71
N MET A 394 14.43 4.24 -9.43
CA MET A 394 14.72 2.82 -9.32
C MET A 394 15.52 2.31 -10.51
N LEU A 395 16.48 1.40 -10.27
CA LEU A 395 17.18 0.64 -11.31
C LEU A 395 16.79 -0.83 -11.21
N MET A 396 16.17 -1.34 -12.28
CA MET A 396 15.98 -2.79 -12.47
C MET A 396 17.23 -3.38 -13.12
N GLY A 397 18.10 -3.99 -12.34
CA GLY A 397 19.39 -4.50 -12.79
C GLY A 397 19.33 -5.41 -14.02
N PRO A 398 18.43 -6.44 -14.07
CA PRO A 398 18.34 -7.35 -15.20
C PRO A 398 17.99 -6.67 -16.54
N SER A 399 17.18 -5.64 -16.53
CA SER A 399 16.76 -4.91 -17.74
C SER A 399 17.59 -3.66 -18.04
N SER A 400 18.57 -3.33 -17.17
CA SER A 400 19.38 -2.13 -17.30
C SER A 400 20.59 -2.30 -18.21
N SER A 401 20.94 -1.26 -18.96
CA SER A 401 22.18 -1.20 -19.72
C SER A 401 23.41 -1.02 -18.81
N ALA A 402 24.60 -1.34 -19.33
CA ALA A 402 25.85 -1.09 -18.63
C ALA A 402 26.05 0.39 -18.28
N THR A 403 25.61 1.31 -19.16
CA THR A 403 25.67 2.75 -18.92
C THR A 403 24.78 3.18 -17.78
N GLN A 404 23.57 2.68 -17.70
CA GLN A 404 22.65 2.97 -16.60
C GLN A 404 23.20 2.46 -15.27
N ARG A 405 23.76 1.24 -15.25
CA ARG A 405 24.40 0.70 -14.04
C ARG A 405 25.60 1.54 -13.60
N ALA A 406 26.45 1.97 -14.52
CA ALA A 406 27.59 2.83 -14.20
C ALA A 406 27.15 4.20 -13.63
N GLU A 407 26.08 4.79 -14.18
CA GLU A 407 25.50 6.03 -13.65
C GLU A 407 24.96 5.83 -12.22
N PHE A 408 24.21 4.75 -11.99
CA PHE A 408 23.71 4.45 -10.64
C PHE A 408 24.81 4.12 -9.64
N ALA A 409 25.87 3.41 -10.07
CA ALA A 409 27.05 3.18 -9.23
C ALA A 409 27.67 4.49 -8.74
N ARG A 410 27.84 5.47 -9.64
CA ARG A 410 28.34 6.81 -9.28
C ARG A 410 27.40 7.51 -8.29
N LYS A 411 26.07 7.47 -8.52
CA LYS A 411 25.07 8.06 -7.60
C LYS A 411 25.12 7.43 -6.21
N ILE A 412 25.32 6.11 -6.14
CA ILE A 412 25.45 5.37 -4.86
C ILE A 412 26.72 5.81 -4.13
N GLU A 413 27.86 5.92 -4.82
CA GLU A 413 29.12 6.34 -4.24
C GLU A 413 29.07 7.80 -3.73
N GLU A 414 28.39 8.69 -4.47
CA GLU A 414 28.21 10.09 -4.09
C GLU A 414 27.28 10.26 -2.88
N ASN A 415 26.23 9.45 -2.76
CA ASN A 415 25.26 9.54 -1.66
C ASN A 415 24.74 8.15 -1.23
N PRO A 416 25.54 7.35 -0.53
CA PRO A 416 25.17 5.99 -0.14
C PRO A 416 23.90 5.92 0.70
N ARG A 417 23.64 6.92 1.56
CA ARG A 417 22.44 6.94 2.42
C ARG A 417 21.14 6.95 1.60
N ASN A 418 21.17 7.50 0.40
CA ASN A 418 19.97 7.65 -0.42
C ASN A 418 19.58 6.41 -1.22
N TYR A 419 20.30 5.29 -1.06
CA TYR A 419 20.04 4.08 -1.82
C TYR A 419 20.03 2.83 -0.95
N ILE A 420 19.17 1.90 -1.31
CA ILE A 420 19.17 0.50 -0.88
C ILE A 420 19.19 -0.40 -2.10
N ALA A 421 19.54 -1.66 -1.91
CA ALA A 421 19.37 -2.67 -2.95
C ALA A 421 18.69 -3.92 -2.40
N GLN A 422 17.88 -4.54 -3.24
CA GLN A 422 17.22 -5.82 -2.96
C GLN A 422 17.53 -6.79 -4.09
N PRO A 423 17.71 -8.09 -3.82
CA PRO A 423 17.78 -9.07 -4.89
C PRO A 423 16.47 -9.06 -5.69
N VAL A 424 16.55 -9.37 -6.97
CA VAL A 424 15.34 -9.56 -7.77
C VAL A 424 14.62 -10.80 -7.26
N VAL A 425 13.41 -10.63 -6.76
CA VAL A 425 12.54 -11.73 -6.37
C VAL A 425 11.66 -12.07 -7.57
N GLN A 426 11.55 -13.36 -7.87
CA GLN A 426 10.60 -13.86 -8.86
C GLN A 426 9.19 -13.84 -8.23
N ILE A 427 8.52 -12.70 -8.33
CA ILE A 427 7.18 -12.54 -7.76
C ILE A 427 6.17 -13.44 -8.44
N SER A 428 5.20 -13.93 -7.67
CA SER A 428 4.17 -14.85 -8.14
C SER A 428 3.39 -14.31 -9.34
N ARG A 429 2.75 -15.22 -10.05
CA ARG A 429 1.84 -14.94 -11.17
C ARG A 429 0.45 -15.46 -10.89
N HIS A 430 -0.52 -14.84 -11.53
CA HIS A 430 -1.92 -15.24 -11.46
C HIS A 430 -2.57 -15.12 -12.83
N LEU A 431 -3.56 -15.96 -13.10
CA LEU A 431 -4.37 -15.89 -14.30
C LEU A 431 -5.18 -14.60 -14.31
N CYS A 432 -5.12 -13.86 -15.41
CA CYS A 432 -5.84 -12.61 -15.65
C CYS A 432 -6.62 -12.70 -16.96
N TYR A 433 -7.71 -11.96 -17.06
CA TYR A 433 -8.45 -11.78 -18.31
C TYR A 433 -8.23 -10.35 -18.82
N LEU A 434 -7.31 -10.20 -19.76
CA LEU A 434 -6.87 -8.92 -20.30
C LEU A 434 -6.93 -8.97 -21.82
N ASP A 435 -7.40 -7.88 -22.45
CA ASP A 435 -7.47 -7.71 -23.90
C ASP A 435 -8.20 -8.86 -24.65
N GLY A 436 -9.15 -9.50 -23.95
CA GLY A 436 -9.93 -10.60 -24.50
C GLY A 436 -9.30 -11.99 -24.36
N GLU A 437 -8.15 -12.11 -23.71
CA GLU A 437 -7.41 -13.36 -23.53
C GLU A 437 -7.13 -13.67 -22.06
N LEU A 438 -6.95 -14.97 -21.78
CA LEU A 438 -6.49 -15.45 -20.48
C LEU A 438 -4.96 -15.51 -20.49
N GLU A 439 -4.31 -14.70 -19.65
CA GLU A 439 -2.86 -14.62 -19.58
C GLU A 439 -2.38 -14.53 -18.12
N SER A 440 -1.19 -15.05 -17.85
CA SER A 440 -0.57 -14.92 -16.53
C SER A 440 0.16 -13.60 -16.40
N ARG A 441 -0.05 -12.92 -15.25
CA ARG A 441 0.60 -11.66 -14.90
C ARG A 441 1.17 -11.72 -13.49
N HIS A 442 2.28 -11.02 -13.30
CA HIS A 442 2.83 -10.79 -11.97
C HIS A 442 1.93 -9.90 -11.14
N LEU A 443 1.94 -10.12 -9.83
CA LEU A 443 1.07 -9.39 -8.90
C LEU A 443 1.70 -9.27 -7.51
N ASP A 444 1.25 -8.27 -6.79
CA ASP A 444 1.51 -8.08 -5.36
C ASP A 444 0.22 -7.94 -4.56
N LEU A 445 0.31 -7.64 -3.28
CA LEU A 445 -0.83 -7.46 -2.38
C LEU A 445 -0.54 -6.33 -1.42
N ARG A 446 -1.46 -5.38 -1.29
CA ARG A 446 -1.46 -4.37 -0.23
C ARG A 446 -2.66 -4.59 0.70
N PRO A 447 -2.51 -5.37 1.78
CA PRO A 447 -3.47 -5.36 2.88
C PRO A 447 -3.48 -4.02 3.59
N PHE A 448 -4.63 -3.69 4.20
CA PHE A 448 -4.80 -2.49 5.00
C PHE A 448 -5.09 -2.85 6.45
N ALA A 449 -4.41 -2.18 7.36
CA ALA A 449 -4.63 -2.31 8.78
C ALA A 449 -4.99 -0.96 9.41
N ILE A 450 -5.84 -1.03 10.41
CA ILE A 450 -6.30 0.11 11.21
C ILE A 450 -5.91 -0.16 12.66
N PHE A 451 -5.25 0.81 13.30
CA PHE A 451 -4.91 0.77 14.70
C PHE A 451 -5.77 1.77 15.47
N GLY A 452 -6.83 1.29 16.09
CA GLY A 452 -7.68 1.98 17.06
C GLY A 452 -7.37 1.52 18.47
N SER A 453 -8.37 0.98 19.19
CA SER A 453 -8.15 0.29 20.47
C SER A 453 -7.35 -0.99 20.30
N GLU A 454 -7.50 -1.63 19.14
CA GLU A 454 -6.75 -2.82 18.71
C GLU A 454 -6.32 -2.65 17.24
N ILE A 455 -5.43 -3.53 16.78
CA ILE A 455 -5.03 -3.55 15.38
C ILE A 455 -5.95 -4.51 14.62
N GLU A 456 -6.72 -3.96 13.68
CA GLU A 456 -7.59 -4.69 12.78
C GLU A 456 -6.98 -4.75 11.37
N VAL A 457 -6.91 -5.93 10.77
CA VAL A 457 -6.50 -6.12 9.37
C VAL A 457 -7.72 -6.54 8.58
N VAL A 458 -8.12 -5.73 7.62
CA VAL A 458 -9.30 -6.03 6.79
C VAL A 458 -9.03 -7.25 5.92
N PRO A 459 -9.91 -8.27 5.92
CA PRO A 459 -9.68 -9.54 5.23
C PRO A 459 -9.77 -9.41 3.71
N GLY A 460 -8.73 -8.83 3.12
CA GLY A 460 -8.58 -8.48 1.72
C GLY A 460 -7.35 -7.61 1.51
N GLY A 461 -7.30 -6.95 0.38
CA GLY A 461 -6.22 -6.05 0.04
C GLY A 461 -6.33 -5.59 -1.41
N LEU A 462 -5.62 -4.55 -1.75
CA LEU A 462 -5.44 -4.19 -3.14
C LEU A 462 -4.42 -5.13 -3.77
N THR A 463 -4.87 -6.10 -4.58
CA THR A 463 -3.97 -6.84 -5.46
C THR A 463 -3.67 -5.97 -6.69
N ARG A 464 -2.39 -5.59 -6.85
CA ARG A 464 -1.93 -4.87 -8.05
C ARG A 464 -1.39 -5.86 -9.06
N VAL A 465 -1.64 -5.59 -10.35
CA VAL A 465 -1.34 -6.50 -11.46
C VAL A 465 -0.47 -5.79 -12.49
N ALA A 466 0.60 -6.44 -12.94
CA ALA A 466 1.41 -5.94 -14.06
C ALA A 466 0.62 -6.03 -15.36
N MET A 467 0.28 -4.88 -15.97
CA MET A 467 -0.51 -4.85 -17.21
C MET A 467 0.33 -5.24 -18.43
N THR A 468 1.64 -5.01 -18.39
CA THR A 468 2.55 -5.41 -19.46
C THR A 468 3.06 -6.82 -19.22
N LYS A 469 2.97 -7.69 -20.24
CA LYS A 469 3.44 -9.08 -20.19
C LYS A 469 4.92 -9.16 -19.82
N GLY A 470 5.27 -10.04 -18.87
CA GLY A 470 6.64 -10.23 -18.39
C GLY A 470 7.19 -9.11 -17.50
N SER A 471 6.42 -8.02 -17.26
CA SER A 471 6.83 -6.94 -16.35
C SER A 471 6.68 -7.37 -14.90
N LEU A 472 7.69 -7.04 -14.08
CA LEU A 472 7.63 -7.12 -12.61
C LEU A 472 7.08 -5.84 -11.97
N VAL A 473 6.79 -4.81 -12.78
CA VAL A 473 6.27 -3.53 -12.30
C VAL A 473 4.74 -3.61 -12.19
N VAL A 474 4.25 -3.69 -10.97
CA VAL A 474 2.82 -3.81 -10.64
C VAL A 474 2.21 -2.48 -10.16
N ASN A 475 3.04 -1.45 -9.95
CA ASN A 475 2.61 -0.20 -9.32
C ASN A 475 1.61 0.57 -10.19
N SER A 476 0.50 0.99 -9.60
CA SER A 476 -0.57 1.72 -10.30
C SER A 476 -0.11 3.07 -10.86
N SER A 477 0.83 3.76 -10.18
CA SER A 477 1.41 5.02 -10.69
C SER A 477 2.23 4.84 -11.97
N GLN A 478 2.63 3.62 -12.30
CA GLN A 478 3.35 3.27 -13.53
C GLN A 478 2.47 2.45 -14.51
N GLY A 479 1.15 2.53 -14.35
CA GLY A 479 0.20 1.90 -15.25
C GLY A 479 -0.17 0.46 -14.88
N GLY A 480 0.11 0.02 -13.65
CA GLY A 480 -0.40 -1.25 -13.12
C GLY A 480 -1.91 -1.23 -12.95
N GLY A 481 -2.54 -2.39 -13.12
CA GLY A 481 -3.97 -2.61 -12.85
C GLY A 481 -4.23 -3.23 -11.48
N SER A 482 -5.46 -3.65 -11.28
CA SER A 482 -5.88 -4.31 -10.05
C SER A 482 -6.82 -5.48 -10.30
N LYS A 483 -7.04 -6.29 -9.29
CA LYS A 483 -8.10 -7.29 -9.20
C LYS A 483 -8.60 -7.40 -7.76
N ASP A 484 -9.81 -7.90 -7.59
CA ASP A 484 -10.33 -8.14 -6.24
C ASP A 484 -9.58 -9.26 -5.53
N THR A 485 -9.47 -9.14 -4.21
CA THR A 485 -8.81 -10.11 -3.33
C THR A 485 -9.85 -10.77 -2.44
N TRP A 486 -10.09 -12.05 -2.64
CA TRP A 486 -11.05 -12.83 -1.88
C TRP A 486 -10.34 -13.63 -0.78
N VAL A 487 -10.57 -13.26 0.44
CA VAL A 487 -10.19 -14.08 1.59
C VAL A 487 -11.35 -15.00 1.92
N LEU A 488 -11.11 -16.29 1.91
CA LEU A 488 -12.13 -17.28 2.23
C LEU A 488 -12.37 -17.34 3.74
N ALA A 489 -13.64 -17.58 4.12
CA ALA A 489 -13.96 -17.99 5.47
C ALA A 489 -13.59 -19.47 5.68
N ASP A 490 -13.39 -19.85 6.94
CA ASP A 490 -13.18 -21.26 7.36
C ASP A 490 -14.39 -22.13 7.05
#